data_dcbd6f9617eab363b078f3a7a2c5768c
#
_entry.id   dcbd6f9617eab363b078f3a7a2c5768c
#
_cell.length_a   1.000
_cell.length_b   1.000
_cell.length_c   1.000
_cell.angle_alpha   90.00
_cell.angle_beta   90.00
_cell.angle_gamma   90.00
#
_symmetry.space_group_name_H-M   'P 1'
#
loop_
_entity.id
_entity.type
_entity.pdbx_description
1 polymer ?
#
loop_
_entity_poly.entity_id
_entity_poly.type
_entity_poly.pdbx_seq_one_letter_code
_entity_poly.pdbx_strand_id
1 'polypeptide(L)'
;MKTAFLFPGQGSQKVGMVQDLFENYDSVKALIKEADETLGFSISKMMFEGPDTELMKTEFTQPAILTASVAVWQVLKEHGLTPDIAAGHSLGEYSALVAAGAISFADAVHTVHLRGRFMQEAVPLGEGSMAAVIGSTPETIVKVCGEVSTEDLPVQAVNFNCPGQVVIAGATAAVEKACEALKEAGARRAIMLKVSAPFHSTLMEPAALRLKEVLDKIDIHDTAIPVVANVNAKEETKADEIRKNLVDQAAHPVHWEESIRNMVAGGVDMTVEAGPGTVLTGFMKKIARSVPCHHAEDAATIDEVVAALKGE
;
A
#
# COMPACT_ATOMS: atom_id res chain seq x y z
N MET A 1 -14.04 -18.09 12.70
CA MET A 1 -12.77 -17.38 12.45
C MET A 1 -13.05 -16.31 11.41
N LYS A 2 -12.78 -15.04 11.73
CA LYS A 2 -12.94 -13.91 10.81
C LYS A 2 -11.55 -13.52 10.28
N THR A 3 -11.31 -13.70 8.99
CA THR A 3 -9.98 -13.54 8.38
C THR A 3 -9.90 -12.25 7.57
N ALA A 4 -8.84 -11.47 7.79
CA ALA A 4 -8.53 -10.30 6.97
C ALA A 4 -7.34 -10.59 6.03
N PHE A 5 -7.46 -10.17 4.76
CA PHE A 5 -6.31 -10.14 3.86
C PHE A 5 -5.75 -8.73 3.76
N LEU A 6 -4.44 -8.64 3.93
CA LEU A 6 -3.67 -7.39 3.94
C LEU A 6 -2.78 -7.35 2.71
N PHE A 7 -2.84 -6.26 1.95
CA PHE A 7 -2.10 -6.11 0.71
C PHE A 7 -0.99 -5.07 0.85
N PRO A 8 0.29 -5.44 0.59
CA PRO A 8 1.41 -4.54 0.77
C PRO A 8 1.44 -3.40 -0.23
N GLY A 9 2.11 -2.32 0.14
CA GLY A 9 2.39 -1.17 -0.68
C GLY A 9 3.84 -1.05 -1.13
N GLN A 10 4.20 0.12 -1.65
CA GLN A 10 5.55 0.43 -2.11
C GLN A 10 6.59 0.20 -1.02
N GLY A 11 7.73 -0.37 -1.39
CA GLY A 11 8.79 -0.81 -0.50
C GLY A 11 8.85 -2.33 -0.31
N SER A 12 7.82 -3.07 -0.76
CA SER A 12 7.78 -4.53 -0.71
C SER A 12 8.27 -5.21 -2.00
N GLN A 13 8.46 -4.45 -3.09
CA GLN A 13 8.91 -4.98 -4.38
C GLN A 13 10.31 -5.58 -4.29
N LYS A 14 10.51 -6.68 -5.01
CA LYS A 14 11.81 -7.32 -5.21
C LYS A 14 11.85 -7.97 -6.59
N VAL A 15 13.02 -7.98 -7.24
CA VAL A 15 13.21 -8.73 -8.48
C VAL A 15 13.05 -10.22 -8.19
N GLY A 16 12.32 -10.93 -9.06
CA GLY A 16 11.97 -12.35 -8.89
C GLY A 16 10.66 -12.60 -8.14
N MET A 17 9.95 -11.53 -7.67
CA MET A 17 8.68 -11.71 -6.96
C MET A 17 7.67 -12.48 -7.81
N VAL A 18 6.97 -13.44 -7.21
CA VAL A 18 5.95 -14.33 -7.81
C VAL A 18 6.39 -15.10 -9.06
N GLN A 19 7.69 -15.22 -9.32
CA GLN A 19 8.18 -15.94 -10.49
C GLN A 19 7.84 -17.43 -10.41
N ASP A 20 7.95 -18.04 -9.26
CA ASP A 20 7.56 -19.44 -9.01
C ASP A 20 6.05 -19.66 -9.23
N LEU A 21 5.20 -18.71 -8.83
CA LEU A 21 3.76 -18.76 -9.11
C LEU A 21 3.51 -18.66 -10.64
N PHE A 22 4.21 -17.77 -11.32
CA PHE A 22 4.13 -17.68 -12.77
C PHE A 22 4.53 -18.99 -13.47
N GLU A 23 5.54 -19.67 -12.99
CA GLU A 23 6.00 -20.94 -13.57
C GLU A 23 4.99 -22.10 -13.35
N ASN A 24 4.29 -22.11 -12.22
CA ASN A 24 3.48 -23.23 -11.76
C ASN A 24 1.96 -23.07 -11.94
N TYR A 25 1.44 -21.84 -12.10
CA TYR A 25 0.00 -21.58 -12.19
C TYR A 25 -0.39 -20.90 -13.49
N ASP A 26 -1.22 -21.55 -14.30
CA ASP A 26 -1.67 -21.00 -15.58
C ASP A 26 -2.52 -19.74 -15.42
N SER A 27 -3.28 -19.63 -14.32
CA SER A 27 -4.02 -18.44 -13.96
C SER A 27 -3.12 -17.22 -13.70
N VAL A 28 -1.96 -17.44 -13.05
CA VAL A 28 -0.95 -16.38 -12.82
C VAL A 28 -0.28 -15.98 -14.13
N LYS A 29 0.00 -16.95 -15.02
CA LYS A 29 0.53 -16.64 -16.38
C LYS A 29 -0.44 -15.76 -17.16
N ALA A 30 -1.73 -16.08 -17.11
CA ALA A 30 -2.77 -15.29 -17.77
C ALA A 30 -2.87 -13.87 -17.18
N LEU A 31 -2.85 -13.74 -15.87
CA LEU A 31 -2.89 -12.44 -15.16
C LEU A 31 -1.70 -11.55 -15.52
N ILE A 32 -0.49 -12.10 -15.49
CA ILE A 32 0.73 -11.34 -15.81
C ILE A 32 0.76 -10.93 -17.29
N LYS A 33 0.28 -11.80 -18.18
CA LYS A 33 0.11 -11.45 -19.60
C LYS A 33 -0.90 -10.30 -19.77
N GLU A 34 -2.03 -10.34 -19.06
CA GLU A 34 -3.02 -9.25 -19.05
C GLU A 34 -2.41 -7.93 -18.56
N ALA A 35 -1.54 -7.97 -17.54
CA ALA A 35 -0.81 -6.79 -17.09
C ALA A 35 0.08 -6.18 -18.18
N ASP A 36 0.90 -7.01 -18.85
CA ASP A 36 1.77 -6.57 -19.95
C ASP A 36 0.96 -5.98 -21.12
N GLU A 37 -0.12 -6.65 -21.51
CA GLU A 37 -1.01 -6.18 -22.58
C GLU A 37 -1.71 -4.86 -22.23
N THR A 38 -2.20 -4.73 -21.01
CA THR A 38 -2.91 -3.53 -20.53
C THR A 38 -1.97 -2.32 -20.43
N LEU A 39 -0.75 -2.54 -19.95
CA LEU A 39 0.25 -1.49 -19.78
C LEU A 39 0.93 -1.09 -21.10
N GLY A 40 0.94 -1.99 -22.09
CA GLY A 40 1.63 -1.79 -23.37
C GLY A 40 3.15 -1.91 -23.28
N PHE A 41 3.66 -2.44 -22.18
CA PHE A 41 5.07 -2.77 -21.97
C PHE A 41 5.19 -3.99 -21.04
N SER A 42 6.36 -4.65 -21.02
CA SER A 42 6.55 -5.86 -20.23
C SER A 42 6.90 -5.53 -18.78
N ILE A 43 5.86 -5.39 -17.94
CA ILE A 43 6.06 -5.31 -16.49
C ILE A 43 6.58 -6.63 -15.93
N SER A 44 6.21 -7.76 -16.54
CA SER A 44 6.68 -9.10 -16.19
C SER A 44 8.20 -9.21 -16.26
N LYS A 45 8.82 -8.73 -17.33
CA LYS A 45 10.28 -8.72 -17.47
C LYS A 45 10.93 -7.89 -16.35
N MET A 46 10.36 -6.74 -16.02
CA MET A 46 10.87 -5.89 -14.93
C MET A 46 10.71 -6.57 -13.56
N MET A 47 9.60 -7.27 -13.32
CA MET A 47 9.36 -8.02 -12.09
C MET A 47 10.34 -9.19 -11.92
N PHE A 48 10.67 -9.91 -12.99
CA PHE A 48 11.48 -11.13 -12.92
C PHE A 48 12.98 -10.91 -13.11
N GLU A 49 13.35 -9.98 -14.00
CA GLU A 49 14.75 -9.77 -14.41
C GLU A 49 15.31 -8.42 -13.93
N GLY A 50 14.46 -7.48 -13.52
CA GLY A 50 14.84 -6.13 -13.11
C GLY A 50 15.22 -5.22 -14.29
N PRO A 51 16.15 -4.28 -14.12
CA PRO A 51 16.96 -4.07 -12.90
C PRO A 51 16.18 -3.44 -11.73
N ASP A 52 16.66 -3.64 -10.51
CA ASP A 52 16.05 -3.05 -9.29
C ASP A 52 15.84 -1.55 -9.40
N THR A 53 16.79 -0.84 -10.03
CA THR A 53 16.71 0.62 -10.19
C THR A 53 15.53 1.07 -11.04
N GLU A 54 15.11 0.29 -12.02
CA GLU A 54 13.90 0.57 -12.81
C GLU A 54 12.64 0.17 -12.01
N LEU A 55 12.65 -1.01 -11.38
CA LEU A 55 11.54 -1.48 -10.55
C LEU A 55 11.25 -0.53 -9.38
N MET A 56 12.22 0.20 -8.88
CA MET A 56 12.07 1.19 -7.80
C MET A 56 11.42 2.50 -8.25
N LYS A 57 11.31 2.79 -9.54
CA LYS A 57 10.57 3.95 -10.02
C LYS A 57 9.07 3.77 -9.73
N THR A 58 8.47 4.75 -9.07
CA THR A 58 7.09 4.65 -8.56
C THR A 58 6.07 4.24 -9.63
N GLU A 59 6.22 4.73 -10.86
CA GLU A 59 5.35 4.37 -11.99
C GLU A 59 5.39 2.88 -12.37
N PHE A 60 6.49 2.17 -12.07
CA PHE A 60 6.66 0.75 -12.30
C PHE A 60 6.46 -0.08 -11.03
N THR A 61 6.88 0.45 -9.88
CA THR A 61 6.70 -0.20 -8.57
C THR A 61 5.23 -0.50 -8.31
N GLN A 62 4.35 0.47 -8.56
CA GLN A 62 2.94 0.32 -8.21
C GLN A 62 2.24 -0.79 -9.01
N PRO A 63 2.29 -0.81 -10.36
CA PRO A 63 1.69 -1.91 -11.11
C PRO A 63 2.36 -3.26 -10.86
N ALA A 64 3.67 -3.31 -10.59
CA ALA A 64 4.37 -4.54 -10.27
C ALA A 64 3.89 -5.17 -8.95
N ILE A 65 3.76 -4.38 -7.87
CA ILE A 65 3.26 -4.86 -6.58
C ILE A 65 1.79 -5.25 -6.68
N LEU A 66 0.96 -4.46 -7.36
CA LEU A 66 -0.44 -4.82 -7.58
C LEU A 66 -0.57 -6.16 -8.30
N THR A 67 0.19 -6.35 -9.40
CA THR A 67 0.18 -7.61 -10.16
C THR A 67 0.63 -8.78 -9.30
N ALA A 68 1.71 -8.63 -8.53
CA ALA A 68 2.19 -9.67 -7.62
C ALA A 68 1.17 -10.01 -6.52
N SER A 69 0.58 -8.99 -5.90
CA SER A 69 -0.42 -9.19 -4.84
C SER A 69 -1.69 -9.86 -5.33
N VAL A 70 -2.17 -9.48 -6.52
CA VAL A 70 -3.34 -10.10 -7.14
C VAL A 70 -3.03 -11.53 -7.59
N ALA A 71 -1.80 -11.82 -8.06
CA ALA A 71 -1.36 -13.18 -8.38
C ALA A 71 -1.40 -14.09 -7.15
N VAL A 72 -0.84 -13.63 -6.02
CA VAL A 72 -0.91 -14.35 -4.75
C VAL A 72 -2.36 -14.57 -4.30
N TRP A 73 -3.19 -13.51 -4.35
CA TRP A 73 -4.61 -13.60 -4.03
C TRP A 73 -5.33 -14.65 -4.90
N GLN A 74 -5.05 -14.67 -6.19
CA GLN A 74 -5.68 -15.61 -7.13
C GLN A 74 -5.36 -17.07 -6.77
N VAL A 75 -4.11 -17.37 -6.43
CA VAL A 75 -3.71 -18.71 -5.99
C VAL A 75 -4.37 -19.07 -4.66
N LEU A 76 -4.40 -18.17 -3.67
CA LEU A 76 -5.12 -18.40 -2.41
C LEU A 76 -6.60 -18.71 -2.65
N LYS A 77 -7.24 -17.98 -3.58
CA LYS A 77 -8.63 -18.21 -3.99
C LYS A 77 -8.83 -19.58 -4.65
N GLU A 78 -7.91 -20.04 -5.48
CA GLU A 78 -7.94 -21.38 -6.07
C GLU A 78 -7.86 -22.49 -4.99
N HIS A 79 -7.15 -22.22 -3.89
CA HIS A 79 -7.14 -23.09 -2.70
C HIS A 79 -8.42 -22.94 -1.83
N GLY A 80 -9.40 -22.13 -2.25
CA GLY A 80 -10.67 -21.93 -1.54
C GLY A 80 -10.57 -20.97 -0.36
N LEU A 81 -9.51 -20.16 -0.28
CA LEU A 81 -9.33 -19.17 0.77
C LEU A 81 -9.82 -17.80 0.29
N THR A 82 -10.77 -17.22 1.02
CA THR A 82 -11.31 -15.89 0.77
C THR A 82 -11.36 -15.10 2.08
N PRO A 83 -11.06 -13.80 2.07
CA PRO A 83 -11.16 -12.98 3.27
C PRO A 83 -12.62 -12.60 3.59
N ASP A 84 -12.88 -12.34 4.88
CA ASP A 84 -14.13 -11.71 5.34
C ASP A 84 -14.07 -10.18 5.22
N ILE A 85 -12.85 -9.62 5.22
CA ILE A 85 -12.56 -8.21 5.09
C ILE A 85 -11.16 -8.04 4.48
N ALA A 86 -10.94 -6.98 3.73
CA ALA A 86 -9.64 -6.68 3.15
C ALA A 86 -9.15 -5.27 3.51
N ALA A 87 -7.85 -5.09 3.53
CA ALA A 87 -7.21 -3.79 3.61
C ALA A 87 -5.90 -3.80 2.82
N GLY A 88 -5.46 -2.65 2.36
CA GLY A 88 -4.17 -2.54 1.70
C GLY A 88 -3.50 -1.22 2.06
N HIS A 89 -2.17 -1.23 2.18
CA HIS A 89 -1.41 -0.04 2.53
C HIS A 89 -1.09 0.78 1.29
N SER A 90 -1.60 2.00 1.21
CA SER A 90 -1.40 2.92 0.07
C SER A 90 -1.78 2.25 -1.27
N LEU A 91 -0.81 1.93 -2.13
CA LEU A 91 -1.00 1.14 -3.35
C LEU A 91 -1.81 -0.14 -3.10
N GLY A 92 -1.56 -0.81 -1.97
CA GLY A 92 -2.22 -2.06 -1.61
C GLY A 92 -3.74 -1.96 -1.48
N GLU A 93 -4.31 -0.78 -1.23
CA GLU A 93 -5.76 -0.57 -1.22
C GLU A 93 -6.40 -0.91 -2.59
N TYR A 94 -5.71 -0.63 -3.69
CA TYR A 94 -6.15 -1.06 -5.03
C TYR A 94 -6.15 -2.58 -5.18
N SER A 95 -5.13 -3.27 -4.64
CA SER A 95 -5.07 -4.74 -4.62
C SER A 95 -6.22 -5.32 -3.79
N ALA A 96 -6.53 -4.72 -2.64
CA ALA A 96 -7.67 -5.10 -1.81
C ALA A 96 -9.02 -4.91 -2.54
N LEU A 97 -9.17 -3.82 -3.28
CA LEU A 97 -10.38 -3.53 -4.07
C LEU A 97 -10.54 -4.48 -5.26
N VAL A 98 -9.45 -4.91 -5.90
CA VAL A 98 -9.50 -5.99 -6.91
C VAL A 98 -9.94 -7.30 -6.27
N ALA A 99 -9.37 -7.66 -5.12
CA ALA A 99 -9.74 -8.89 -4.40
C ALA A 99 -11.20 -8.87 -3.93
N ALA A 100 -11.74 -7.70 -3.57
CA ALA A 100 -13.12 -7.49 -3.17
C ALA A 100 -14.10 -7.35 -4.35
N GLY A 101 -13.60 -7.32 -5.59
CA GLY A 101 -14.42 -7.24 -6.81
C GLY A 101 -14.92 -5.84 -7.16
N ALA A 102 -14.37 -4.79 -6.55
CA ALA A 102 -14.76 -3.40 -6.83
C ALA A 102 -14.21 -2.88 -8.16
N ILE A 103 -12.97 -3.24 -8.49
CA ILE A 103 -12.26 -2.77 -9.69
C ILE A 103 -11.73 -3.99 -10.45
N SER A 104 -11.82 -3.99 -11.78
CA SER A 104 -11.21 -5.02 -12.60
C SER A 104 -9.67 -4.96 -12.47
N PHE A 105 -8.98 -6.08 -12.66
CA PHE A 105 -7.52 -6.10 -12.62
C PHE A 105 -6.92 -5.19 -13.70
N ALA A 106 -7.45 -5.21 -14.92
CA ALA A 106 -6.99 -4.35 -16.01
C ALA A 106 -7.12 -2.86 -15.67
N ASP A 107 -8.28 -2.42 -15.15
CA ASP A 107 -8.47 -1.03 -14.73
C ASP A 107 -7.54 -0.66 -13.58
N ALA A 108 -7.38 -1.56 -12.61
CA ALA A 108 -6.52 -1.31 -11.45
C ALA A 108 -5.05 -1.18 -11.84
N VAL A 109 -4.50 -2.10 -12.66
CA VAL A 109 -3.08 -2.07 -13.05
C VAL A 109 -2.75 -0.85 -13.90
N HIS A 110 -3.65 -0.45 -14.80
CA HIS A 110 -3.53 0.77 -15.57
C HIS A 110 -3.60 2.02 -14.67
N THR A 111 -4.59 2.07 -13.78
CA THR A 111 -4.78 3.20 -12.85
C THR A 111 -3.59 3.42 -11.95
N VAL A 112 -3.03 2.37 -11.34
CA VAL A 112 -1.89 2.53 -10.43
C VAL A 112 -0.58 2.87 -11.15
N HIS A 113 -0.42 2.46 -12.41
CA HIS A 113 0.68 2.94 -13.25
C HIS A 113 0.59 4.46 -13.44
N LEU A 114 -0.58 4.97 -13.83
CA LEU A 114 -0.82 6.41 -13.96
C LEU A 114 -0.70 7.13 -12.61
N ARG A 115 -1.22 6.53 -11.52
CA ARG A 115 -1.08 7.07 -10.16
C ARG A 115 0.38 7.26 -9.79
N GLY A 116 1.22 6.24 -10.01
CA GLY A 116 2.67 6.31 -9.74
C GLY A 116 3.34 7.43 -10.52
N ARG A 117 3.01 7.56 -11.80
CA ARG A 117 3.52 8.63 -12.66
C ARG A 117 3.05 10.01 -12.20
N PHE A 118 1.77 10.19 -11.91
CA PHE A 118 1.23 11.48 -11.44
C PHE A 118 1.84 11.92 -10.12
N MET A 119 2.00 11.00 -9.18
CA MET A 119 2.64 11.28 -7.89
C MET A 119 4.11 11.66 -8.04
N GLN A 120 4.83 11.03 -8.99
CA GLN A 120 6.22 11.36 -9.28
C GLN A 120 6.36 12.72 -9.96
N GLU A 121 5.42 13.08 -10.83
CA GLU A 121 5.41 14.35 -11.57
C GLU A 121 4.86 15.53 -10.75
N ALA A 122 4.16 15.28 -9.63
CA ALA A 122 3.52 16.32 -8.83
C ALA A 122 4.51 17.29 -8.18
N VAL A 123 5.72 16.82 -7.88
CA VAL A 123 6.80 17.63 -7.29
C VAL A 123 8.10 17.38 -8.04
N PRO A 124 8.86 18.42 -8.40
CA PRO A 124 10.14 18.25 -9.05
C PRO A 124 11.10 17.37 -8.24
N LEU A 125 11.92 16.59 -8.94
CA LEU A 125 12.85 15.65 -8.31
C LEU A 125 13.79 16.39 -7.35
N GLY A 126 13.85 15.92 -6.10
CA GLY A 126 14.69 16.50 -5.03
C GLY A 126 14.01 17.61 -4.21
N GLU A 127 12.87 18.13 -4.65
CA GLU A 127 12.13 19.15 -3.89
C GLU A 127 11.19 18.55 -2.83
N GLY A 128 10.79 17.29 -2.99
CA GLY A 128 9.97 16.56 -2.03
C GLY A 128 10.68 15.32 -1.48
N SER A 129 10.41 14.99 -0.22
CA SER A 129 10.98 13.83 0.44
C SER A 129 10.08 13.27 1.54
N MET A 130 10.49 12.13 2.09
CA MET A 130 9.84 11.47 3.23
C MET A 130 10.88 11.01 4.24
N ALA A 131 10.47 10.90 5.50
CA ALA A 131 11.31 10.33 6.55
C ALA A 131 10.49 9.44 7.49
N ALA A 132 11.08 8.32 7.91
CA ALA A 132 10.51 7.46 8.94
C ALA A 132 10.95 7.94 10.32
N VAL A 133 9.98 8.25 11.18
CA VAL A 133 10.18 8.65 12.57
C VAL A 133 9.90 7.47 13.47
N ILE A 134 10.86 7.09 14.30
CA ILE A 134 10.79 5.90 15.15
C ILE A 134 10.97 6.30 16.61
N GLY A 135 10.09 5.78 17.48
CA GLY A 135 10.19 5.94 18.93
C GLY A 135 9.72 7.31 19.43
N SER A 136 8.73 7.88 18.76
CA SER A 136 7.96 9.06 19.19
C SER A 136 6.47 8.78 19.10
N THR A 137 5.65 9.62 19.73
CA THR A 137 4.19 9.50 19.66
C THR A 137 3.64 10.23 18.44
N PRO A 138 2.51 9.78 17.86
CA PRO A 138 1.86 10.50 16.76
C PRO A 138 1.57 11.97 17.07
N GLU A 139 1.11 12.26 18.30
CA GLU A 139 0.80 13.63 18.75
C GLU A 139 2.03 14.54 18.73
N THR A 140 3.17 14.03 19.21
CA THR A 140 4.45 14.77 19.19
C THR A 140 4.88 15.02 17.73
N ILE A 141 4.77 14.01 16.87
CA ILE A 141 5.17 14.13 15.46
C ILE A 141 4.29 15.15 14.73
N VAL A 142 2.98 15.07 14.90
CA VAL A 142 2.03 16.02 14.28
C VAL A 142 2.30 17.45 14.78
N LYS A 143 2.52 17.62 16.07
CA LYS A 143 2.85 18.92 16.66
C LYS A 143 4.12 19.51 16.06
N VAL A 144 5.23 18.76 16.05
CA VAL A 144 6.53 19.23 15.53
C VAL A 144 6.44 19.52 14.03
N CYS A 145 5.75 18.68 13.24
CA CYS A 145 5.51 18.97 11.84
C CYS A 145 4.74 20.29 11.65
N GLY A 146 3.72 20.54 12.46
CA GLY A 146 2.95 21.80 12.41
C GLY A 146 3.78 23.02 12.80
N GLU A 147 4.72 22.89 13.72
CA GLU A 147 5.63 23.98 14.13
C GLU A 147 6.72 24.29 13.05
N VAL A 148 7.13 23.28 12.28
CA VAL A 148 8.16 23.40 11.24
C VAL A 148 7.55 23.79 9.89
N SER A 149 6.33 23.34 9.61
CA SER A 149 5.64 23.56 8.33
C SER A 149 5.34 25.03 8.09
N THR A 150 5.54 25.46 6.86
CA THR A 150 5.09 26.78 6.36
C THR A 150 4.28 26.60 5.08
N GLU A 151 3.62 27.65 4.60
CA GLU A 151 2.84 27.59 3.35
C GLU A 151 3.73 27.19 2.15
N ASP A 152 4.94 27.78 2.07
CA ASP A 152 5.90 27.51 0.99
C ASP A 152 6.65 26.18 1.15
N LEU A 153 6.86 25.72 2.38
CA LEU A 153 7.62 24.52 2.72
C LEU A 153 6.80 23.64 3.69
N PRO A 154 5.76 22.96 3.19
CA PRO A 154 4.93 22.11 4.03
C PRO A 154 5.64 20.82 4.41
N VAL A 155 5.39 20.34 5.64
CA VAL A 155 5.74 19.00 6.13
C VAL A 155 4.63 18.50 7.07
N GLN A 156 4.27 17.23 6.94
CA GLN A 156 3.20 16.64 7.75
C GLN A 156 3.42 15.14 7.98
N ALA A 157 2.75 14.61 9.02
CA ALA A 157 2.66 13.17 9.24
C ALA A 157 1.72 12.56 8.21
N VAL A 158 2.19 11.51 7.52
CA VAL A 158 1.46 10.95 6.37
C VAL A 158 1.18 9.45 6.46
N ASN A 159 2.02 8.63 7.12
CA ASN A 159 1.71 7.22 7.31
C ASN A 159 1.80 6.87 8.79
N PHE A 160 0.66 6.62 9.42
CA PHE A 160 0.55 6.12 10.79
C PHE A 160 0.60 4.60 10.75
N ASN A 161 1.83 4.03 10.70
CA ASN A 161 2.05 2.63 10.34
C ASN A 161 1.81 1.66 11.50
N CYS A 162 2.36 1.94 12.67
CA CYS A 162 2.23 1.12 13.85
C CYS A 162 2.72 1.89 15.09
N PRO A 163 2.48 1.40 16.32
CA PRO A 163 3.00 2.03 17.52
C PRO A 163 4.49 2.34 17.42
N GLY A 164 4.83 3.62 17.59
CA GLY A 164 6.20 4.13 17.53
C GLY A 164 6.81 4.24 16.12
N GLN A 165 6.01 4.16 15.06
CA GLN A 165 6.49 4.39 13.69
C GLN A 165 5.48 5.19 12.86
N VAL A 166 5.84 6.42 12.55
CA VAL A 166 5.10 7.32 11.66
C VAL A 166 6.05 7.84 10.58
N VAL A 167 5.55 7.97 9.36
CA VAL A 167 6.30 8.61 8.26
C VAL A 167 5.82 10.04 8.11
N ILE A 168 6.76 10.97 7.92
CA ILE A 168 6.50 12.35 7.57
C ILE A 168 6.89 12.61 6.12
N ALA A 169 6.21 13.54 5.46
CA ALA A 169 6.46 13.91 4.07
C ALA A 169 6.21 15.40 3.85
N GLY A 170 6.89 15.96 2.85
CA GLY A 170 6.75 17.35 2.50
C GLY A 170 7.91 17.86 1.65
N ALA A 171 8.11 19.18 1.66
CA ALA A 171 9.27 19.80 1.04
C ALA A 171 10.56 19.31 1.71
N THR A 172 11.57 18.98 0.92
CA THR A 172 12.79 18.32 1.42
C THR A 172 13.43 19.10 2.57
N ALA A 173 13.59 20.42 2.44
CA ALA A 173 14.14 21.25 3.50
C ALA A 173 13.31 21.25 4.79
N ALA A 174 11.98 21.18 4.69
CA ALA A 174 11.08 21.09 5.84
C ALA A 174 11.13 19.70 6.50
N VAL A 175 11.23 18.63 5.71
CA VAL A 175 11.38 17.26 6.23
C VAL A 175 12.70 17.11 6.99
N GLU A 176 13.80 17.62 6.44
CA GLU A 176 15.12 17.62 7.11
C GLU A 176 15.06 18.37 8.45
N LYS A 177 14.51 19.59 8.45
CA LYS A 177 14.32 20.38 9.67
C LYS A 177 13.40 19.69 10.68
N ALA A 178 12.32 19.06 10.24
CA ALA A 178 11.44 18.29 11.10
C ALA A 178 12.16 17.07 11.71
N CYS A 179 13.03 16.39 10.95
CA CYS A 179 13.84 15.28 11.46
C CYS A 179 14.77 15.72 12.61
N GLU A 180 15.39 16.90 12.52
CA GLU A 180 16.23 17.45 13.58
C GLU A 180 15.39 17.80 14.82
N ALA A 181 14.29 18.55 14.62
CA ALA A 181 13.39 18.93 15.71
C ALA A 181 12.77 17.72 16.42
N LEU A 182 12.42 16.66 15.67
CA LEU A 182 11.89 15.43 16.25
C LEU A 182 12.92 14.65 17.07
N LYS A 183 14.18 14.65 16.69
CA LYS A 183 15.27 14.08 17.51
C LYS A 183 15.44 14.86 18.81
N GLU A 184 15.41 16.20 18.76
CA GLU A 184 15.44 17.07 19.94
C GLU A 184 14.23 16.84 20.85
N ALA A 185 13.04 16.56 20.26
CA ALA A 185 11.82 16.21 20.97
C ALA A 185 11.80 14.76 21.50
N GLY A 186 12.89 13.99 21.35
CA GLY A 186 13.06 12.67 21.94
C GLY A 186 12.74 11.49 21.01
N ALA A 187 12.53 11.71 19.71
CA ALA A 187 12.42 10.60 18.77
C ALA A 187 13.74 9.80 18.72
N ARG A 188 13.62 8.48 18.80
CA ARG A 188 14.80 7.60 18.79
C ARG A 188 15.55 7.65 17.47
N ARG A 189 14.84 7.76 16.36
CA ARG A 189 15.38 7.89 15.00
C ARG A 189 14.45 8.70 14.12
N ALA A 190 15.02 9.47 13.20
CA ALA A 190 14.36 10.08 12.07
C ALA A 190 15.24 9.82 10.85
N ILE A 191 14.76 9.01 9.90
CA ILE A 191 15.56 8.44 8.81
C ILE A 191 14.93 8.84 7.48
N MET A 192 15.68 9.59 6.65
CA MET A 192 15.26 9.93 5.30
C MET A 192 15.05 8.64 4.47
N LEU A 193 13.92 8.54 3.79
CA LEU A 193 13.60 7.40 2.93
C LEU A 193 14.14 7.62 1.51
N LYS A 194 14.50 6.53 0.86
CA LYS A 194 14.94 6.54 -0.55
C LYS A 194 13.71 6.54 -1.48
N VAL A 195 12.93 7.61 -1.42
CA VAL A 195 11.76 7.84 -2.27
C VAL A 195 11.92 9.19 -2.96
N SER A 196 11.28 9.35 -4.10
CA SER A 196 11.46 10.49 -4.99
C SER A 196 10.33 11.51 -4.94
N ALA A 197 9.33 11.29 -4.08
CA ALA A 197 8.18 12.19 -3.94
C ALA A 197 7.61 12.16 -2.51
N PRO A 198 6.97 13.25 -2.05
CA PRO A 198 6.38 13.38 -0.72
C PRO A 198 4.95 12.80 -0.69
N PHE A 199 4.83 11.46 -0.84
CA PHE A 199 3.55 10.77 -0.93
C PHE A 199 2.61 11.08 0.25
N HIS A 200 1.31 11.13 -0.03
CA HIS A 200 0.25 11.36 0.96
C HIS A 200 0.29 12.72 1.67
N SER A 201 1.13 13.65 1.22
CA SER A 201 1.14 15.03 1.68
C SER A 201 0.27 15.92 0.78
N THR A 202 -0.03 17.14 1.23
CA THR A 202 -0.76 18.14 0.45
C THR A 202 -0.08 18.48 -0.88
N LEU A 203 1.23 18.25 -0.99
CA LEU A 203 1.97 18.40 -2.26
C LEU A 203 1.54 17.39 -3.34
N MET A 204 0.75 16.36 -2.98
CA MET A 204 0.17 15.39 -3.91
C MET A 204 -1.22 15.80 -4.45
N GLU A 205 -1.76 16.95 -4.06
CA GLU A 205 -3.06 17.42 -4.59
C GLU A 205 -3.12 17.47 -6.12
N PRO A 206 -2.07 17.94 -6.86
CA PRO A 206 -2.09 17.89 -8.31
C PRO A 206 -2.19 16.46 -8.87
N ALA A 207 -1.56 15.49 -8.22
CA ALA A 207 -1.69 14.08 -8.59
C ALA A 207 -3.09 13.53 -8.32
N ALA A 208 -3.70 13.89 -7.18
CA ALA A 208 -5.05 13.49 -6.82
C ALA A 208 -6.09 14.00 -7.85
N LEU A 209 -5.96 15.23 -8.33
CA LEU A 209 -6.84 15.79 -9.36
C LEU A 209 -6.75 15.01 -10.68
N ARG A 210 -5.53 14.69 -11.13
CA ARG A 210 -5.32 13.87 -12.35
C ARG A 210 -5.84 12.44 -12.16
N LEU A 211 -5.63 11.87 -10.98
CA LEU A 211 -6.11 10.54 -10.63
C LEU A 211 -7.64 10.47 -10.64
N LYS A 212 -8.30 11.53 -10.16
CA LYS A 212 -9.76 11.65 -10.23
C LYS A 212 -10.27 11.50 -11.67
N GLU A 213 -9.64 12.14 -12.65
CA GLU A 213 -10.02 12.03 -14.06
C GLU A 213 -9.91 10.60 -14.60
N VAL A 214 -8.97 9.81 -14.09
CA VAL A 214 -8.82 8.40 -14.43
C VAL A 214 -9.90 7.56 -13.76
N LEU A 215 -10.09 7.75 -12.44
CA LEU A 215 -11.08 7.01 -11.66
C LEU A 215 -12.52 7.29 -12.12
N ASP A 216 -12.80 8.48 -12.63
CA ASP A 216 -14.12 8.83 -13.19
C ASP A 216 -14.45 8.08 -14.51
N LYS A 217 -13.44 7.48 -15.17
CA LYS A 217 -13.58 6.77 -16.44
C LYS A 217 -13.62 5.25 -16.33
N ILE A 218 -13.27 4.70 -15.18
CA ILE A 218 -13.31 3.26 -14.95
C ILE A 218 -14.59 2.86 -14.21
N ASP A 219 -15.00 1.61 -14.39
CA ASP A 219 -16.13 1.04 -13.67
C ASP A 219 -15.68 0.62 -12.26
N ILE A 220 -16.29 1.22 -11.25
CA ILE A 220 -16.13 0.82 -9.85
C ILE A 220 -17.48 0.30 -9.38
N HIS A 221 -17.47 -0.89 -8.75
CA HIS A 221 -18.67 -1.58 -8.27
C HIS A 221 -18.70 -1.61 -6.74
N ASP A 222 -19.87 -1.85 -6.18
CA ASP A 222 -20.03 -2.19 -4.78
C ASP A 222 -19.25 -3.50 -4.49
N THR A 223 -18.58 -3.57 -3.34
CA THR A 223 -17.77 -4.74 -2.98
C THR A 223 -18.61 -5.86 -2.39
N ALA A 224 -18.18 -7.11 -2.61
CA ALA A 224 -18.77 -8.28 -1.99
C ALA A 224 -18.39 -8.43 -0.50
N ILE A 225 -17.21 -7.95 -0.13
CA ILE A 225 -16.66 -7.91 1.22
C ILE A 225 -16.20 -6.48 1.54
N PRO A 226 -16.25 -6.02 2.80
CA PRO A 226 -15.77 -4.69 3.14
C PRO A 226 -14.26 -4.56 2.91
N VAL A 227 -13.86 -3.38 2.45
CA VAL A 227 -12.46 -2.94 2.37
C VAL A 227 -12.27 -1.79 3.33
N VAL A 228 -11.15 -1.73 4.04
CA VAL A 228 -10.86 -0.61 4.96
C VAL A 228 -10.07 0.46 4.22
N ALA A 229 -10.68 1.64 4.11
CA ALA A 229 -10.08 2.79 3.42
C ALA A 229 -8.93 3.41 4.25
N ASN A 230 -7.81 3.74 3.59
CA ASN A 230 -6.64 4.32 4.26
C ASN A 230 -6.92 5.70 4.86
N VAL A 231 -7.74 6.51 4.17
CA VAL A 231 -7.93 7.94 4.52
C VAL A 231 -8.71 8.15 5.82
N ASN A 232 -9.56 7.20 6.22
CA ASN A 232 -10.44 7.34 7.37
C ASN A 232 -10.52 6.10 8.27
N ALA A 233 -9.79 5.04 7.96
CA ALA A 233 -9.77 3.75 8.67
C ALA A 233 -11.14 3.08 8.83
N LYS A 234 -12.11 3.36 7.93
CA LYS A 234 -13.47 2.80 7.95
C LYS A 234 -13.67 1.78 6.86
N GLU A 235 -14.57 0.83 7.14
CA GLU A 235 -15.05 -0.11 6.13
C GLU A 235 -15.86 0.62 5.07
N GLU A 236 -15.58 0.34 3.81
CA GLU A 236 -16.31 0.82 2.64
C GLU A 236 -16.79 -0.34 1.79
N THR A 237 -17.97 -0.18 1.20
CA THR A 237 -18.57 -1.19 0.30
C THR A 237 -19.24 -0.54 -0.92
N LYS A 238 -19.40 0.78 -0.95
CA LYS A 238 -20.12 1.50 -1.98
C LYS A 238 -19.19 2.11 -3.01
N ALA A 239 -19.49 1.92 -4.29
CA ALA A 239 -18.68 2.39 -5.41
C ALA A 239 -18.34 3.89 -5.35
N ASP A 240 -19.32 4.74 -5.01
CA ASP A 240 -19.10 6.19 -4.94
C ASP A 240 -18.18 6.58 -3.77
N GLU A 241 -18.30 5.89 -2.63
CA GLU A 241 -17.43 6.10 -1.47
C GLU A 241 -16.00 5.65 -1.79
N ILE A 242 -15.84 4.47 -2.39
CA ILE A 242 -14.56 3.92 -2.85
C ILE A 242 -13.87 4.91 -3.79
N ARG A 243 -14.58 5.38 -4.82
CA ARG A 243 -14.04 6.37 -5.78
C ARG A 243 -13.54 7.63 -5.08
N LYS A 244 -14.35 8.20 -4.18
CA LYS A 244 -13.99 9.38 -3.42
C LYS A 244 -12.77 9.13 -2.55
N ASN A 245 -12.74 8.04 -1.78
CA ASN A 245 -11.66 7.72 -0.86
C ASN A 245 -10.34 7.45 -1.59
N LEU A 246 -10.36 6.83 -2.78
CA LEU A 246 -9.16 6.65 -3.61
C LEU A 246 -8.56 7.97 -4.11
N VAL A 247 -9.40 8.95 -4.45
CA VAL A 247 -8.93 10.31 -4.82
C VAL A 247 -8.29 10.98 -3.60
N ASP A 248 -9.00 10.97 -2.47
CA ASP A 248 -8.54 11.61 -1.23
C ASP A 248 -7.23 10.94 -0.72
N GLN A 249 -7.11 9.63 -0.84
CA GLN A 249 -5.95 8.85 -0.38
C GLN A 249 -4.62 9.34 -0.96
N ALA A 250 -4.61 9.84 -2.19
CA ALA A 250 -3.36 10.26 -2.85
C ALA A 250 -2.67 11.43 -2.13
N ALA A 251 -3.44 12.35 -1.54
CA ALA A 251 -2.95 13.58 -0.90
C ALA A 251 -3.24 13.64 0.62
N HIS A 252 -3.72 12.55 1.22
CA HIS A 252 -4.07 12.49 2.64
C HIS A 252 -3.36 11.33 3.35
N PRO A 253 -3.24 11.40 4.68
CA PRO A 253 -2.58 10.38 5.47
C PRO A 253 -3.18 8.98 5.35
N VAL A 254 -2.31 7.97 5.48
CA VAL A 254 -2.67 6.56 5.62
C VAL A 254 -2.78 6.22 7.11
N HIS A 255 -3.99 5.92 7.57
CA HIS A 255 -4.30 5.56 8.96
C HIS A 255 -4.20 4.03 9.17
N TRP A 256 -3.01 3.44 8.91
CA TRP A 256 -2.84 1.99 8.91
C TRP A 256 -3.04 1.36 10.28
N GLU A 257 -2.41 1.91 11.33
CA GLU A 257 -2.57 1.40 12.69
C GLU A 257 -4.03 1.40 13.12
N GLU A 258 -4.75 2.48 12.85
CA GLU A 258 -6.18 2.61 13.17
C GLU A 258 -7.03 1.61 12.38
N SER A 259 -6.74 1.42 11.09
CA SER A 259 -7.40 0.43 10.24
C SER A 259 -7.29 -0.97 10.81
N ILE A 260 -6.08 -1.39 11.22
CA ILE A 260 -5.86 -2.69 11.85
C ILE A 260 -6.62 -2.80 13.18
N ARG A 261 -6.56 -1.77 14.04
CA ARG A 261 -7.26 -1.77 15.33
C ARG A 261 -8.77 -1.89 15.15
N ASN A 262 -9.33 -1.19 14.17
CA ASN A 262 -10.76 -1.25 13.85
C ASN A 262 -11.18 -2.64 13.35
N MET A 263 -10.39 -3.27 12.48
CA MET A 263 -10.64 -4.64 12.03
C MET A 263 -10.60 -5.65 13.19
N VAL A 264 -9.60 -5.55 14.07
CA VAL A 264 -9.48 -6.44 15.24
C VAL A 264 -10.64 -6.21 16.21
N ALA A 265 -11.02 -4.96 16.49
CA ALA A 265 -12.20 -4.63 17.30
C ALA A 265 -13.50 -5.14 16.64
N GLY A 266 -13.56 -5.20 15.31
CA GLY A 266 -14.65 -5.80 14.52
C GLY A 266 -14.63 -7.32 14.47
N GLY A 267 -13.74 -7.99 15.25
CA GLY A 267 -13.70 -9.44 15.41
C GLY A 267 -12.77 -10.18 14.45
N VAL A 268 -11.88 -9.49 13.74
CA VAL A 268 -10.81 -10.15 12.98
C VAL A 268 -9.88 -10.86 13.96
N ASP A 269 -9.71 -12.16 13.79
CA ASP A 269 -8.92 -13.04 14.65
C ASP A 269 -7.77 -13.74 13.91
N MET A 270 -7.66 -13.54 12.60
CA MET A 270 -6.59 -14.03 11.73
C MET A 270 -6.32 -13.04 10.61
N THR A 271 -5.04 -12.84 10.24
CA THR A 271 -4.67 -12.01 9.09
C THR A 271 -3.68 -12.73 8.18
N VAL A 272 -3.74 -12.41 6.88
CA VAL A 272 -2.80 -12.90 5.86
C VAL A 272 -2.29 -11.70 5.07
N GLU A 273 -0.98 -11.46 5.07
CA GLU A 273 -0.35 -10.53 4.13
C GLU A 273 -0.19 -11.24 2.78
N ALA A 274 -0.96 -10.81 1.77
CA ALA A 274 -0.98 -11.39 0.43
C ALA A 274 -0.23 -10.50 -0.56
N GLY A 275 0.97 -10.90 -0.93
CA GLY A 275 1.85 -10.15 -1.83
C GLY A 275 3.31 -10.20 -1.39
N PRO A 276 4.22 -9.50 -2.10
CA PRO A 276 5.64 -9.58 -1.84
C PRO A 276 6.03 -8.98 -0.47
N GLY A 277 6.92 -9.67 0.23
CA GLY A 277 7.51 -9.22 1.50
C GLY A 277 6.65 -9.44 2.74
N THR A 278 7.11 -8.89 3.86
CA THR A 278 6.52 -9.11 5.20
C THR A 278 6.38 -7.82 6.01
N VAL A 279 6.20 -6.69 5.34
CA VAL A 279 6.14 -5.37 5.99
C VAL A 279 4.91 -5.25 6.88
N LEU A 280 3.75 -5.65 6.36
CA LEU A 280 2.48 -5.56 7.10
C LEU A 280 2.43 -6.59 8.24
N THR A 281 2.99 -7.78 8.05
CA THR A 281 3.21 -8.76 9.11
C THR A 281 4.06 -8.17 10.24
N GLY A 282 5.10 -7.40 9.90
CA GLY A 282 5.90 -6.66 10.86
C GLY A 282 5.12 -5.60 11.63
N PHE A 283 4.21 -4.88 10.98
CA PHE A 283 3.31 -3.93 11.63
C PHE A 283 2.28 -4.62 12.52
N MET A 284 1.68 -5.73 12.05
CA MET A 284 0.73 -6.52 12.84
C MET A 284 1.31 -6.96 14.18
N LYS A 285 2.56 -7.43 14.21
CA LYS A 285 3.25 -7.83 15.45
C LYS A 285 3.37 -6.70 16.48
N LYS A 286 3.30 -5.44 16.05
CA LYS A 286 3.35 -4.26 16.93
C LYS A 286 1.97 -3.73 17.28
N ILE A 287 0.99 -3.86 16.36
CA ILE A 287 -0.36 -3.30 16.53
C ILE A 287 -1.25 -4.27 17.32
N ALA A 288 -1.25 -5.55 16.93
CA ALA A 288 -2.16 -6.57 17.44
C ALA A 288 -1.45 -7.93 17.58
N ARG A 289 -0.49 -8.02 18.50
CA ARG A 289 0.39 -9.18 18.68
C ARG A 289 -0.36 -10.50 18.97
N SER A 290 -1.55 -10.42 19.52
CA SER A 290 -2.40 -11.58 19.83
C SER A 290 -3.12 -12.15 18.61
N VAL A 291 -3.20 -11.39 17.50
CA VAL A 291 -3.82 -11.85 16.25
C VAL A 291 -2.73 -12.43 15.35
N PRO A 292 -2.80 -13.74 15.01
CA PRO A 292 -1.85 -14.35 14.08
C PRO A 292 -1.86 -13.61 12.73
N CYS A 293 -0.67 -13.40 12.17
CA CYS A 293 -0.49 -12.88 10.85
C CYS A 293 0.45 -13.79 10.06
N HIS A 294 -0.10 -14.44 9.05
CA HIS A 294 0.67 -15.21 8.08
C HIS A 294 1.01 -14.33 6.88
N HIS A 295 2.00 -14.74 6.09
CA HIS A 295 2.28 -14.09 4.81
C HIS A 295 2.29 -15.11 3.68
N ALA A 296 1.88 -14.67 2.50
CA ALA A 296 1.86 -15.44 1.27
C ALA A 296 2.50 -14.62 0.16
N GLU A 297 3.65 -15.07 -0.36
CA GLU A 297 4.36 -14.37 -1.44
C GLU A 297 4.87 -15.32 -2.54
N ASP A 298 4.91 -16.63 -2.26
CA ASP A 298 5.38 -17.70 -3.12
C ASP A 298 4.62 -19.00 -2.84
N ALA A 299 4.86 -20.05 -3.62
CA ALA A 299 4.17 -21.33 -3.49
C ALA A 299 4.33 -21.93 -2.09
N ALA A 300 5.53 -21.89 -1.52
CA ALA A 300 5.82 -22.47 -0.21
C ALA A 300 5.04 -21.75 0.91
N THR A 301 5.06 -20.43 0.93
CA THR A 301 4.32 -19.63 1.92
C THR A 301 2.82 -19.72 1.74
N ILE A 302 2.32 -19.88 0.51
CA ILE A 302 0.91 -20.16 0.24
C ILE A 302 0.50 -21.48 0.85
N ASP A 303 1.30 -22.56 0.68
CA ASP A 303 1.01 -23.85 1.29
C ASP A 303 0.94 -23.77 2.81
N GLU A 304 1.85 -23.00 3.45
CA GLU A 304 1.82 -22.75 4.91
C GLU A 304 0.52 -22.02 5.33
N VAL A 305 0.07 -21.03 4.56
CA VAL A 305 -1.19 -20.32 4.83
C VAL A 305 -2.38 -21.24 4.66
N VAL A 306 -2.40 -22.07 3.61
CA VAL A 306 -3.46 -23.06 3.37
C VAL A 306 -3.57 -24.03 4.53
N ALA A 307 -2.45 -24.59 4.99
CA ALA A 307 -2.40 -25.50 6.14
C ALA A 307 -2.91 -24.81 7.42
N ALA A 308 -2.45 -23.58 7.69
CA ALA A 308 -2.85 -22.84 8.89
C ALA A 308 -4.35 -22.50 8.93
N LEU A 309 -4.93 -22.13 7.79
CA LEU A 309 -6.34 -21.72 7.71
C LEU A 309 -7.30 -22.90 7.58
N LYS A 310 -6.88 -24.04 7.03
CA LYS A 310 -7.71 -25.25 6.93
C LYS A 310 -7.57 -26.18 8.14
N GLY A 311 -6.56 -25.94 9.00
CA GLY A 311 -6.32 -26.76 10.18
C GLY A 311 -5.73 -28.13 9.86
N GLU A 312 -4.95 -28.21 8.78
CA GLU A 312 -4.26 -29.43 8.32
C GLU A 312 -2.85 -29.53 8.88
#